data_c57bc099d845769b15e94b3bd5c4effe
#
_entry.id   c57bc099d845769b15e94b3bd5c4effe
#
_cell.length_a   1.000
_cell.length_b   1.000
_cell.length_c   1.000
_cell.angle_alpha   90.00
_cell.angle_beta   90.00
_cell.angle_gamma   90.00
#
_symmetry.space_group_name_H-M   'P 1'
#
loop_
_entity.id
_entity.type
_entity.pdbx_description
1 polymer ?
#
loop_
_entity_poly.entity_id
_entity_poly.type
_entity_poly.pdbx_seq_one_letter_code
_entity_poly.pdbx_strand_id
1 'polypeptide(L)'
;MHWLIIYVVVLGAEVSDRETSKPDPVSAYHQKNIRGWDVFVHKTLLREEKETGDAALELIDYQLYEIQRRLPEHAVAAMQKIPIWLESDNTITNPCAAYHVSADWLGENGFLREKAKSVEISSAKTFLEWTKKQPFMLLHELSHGYHDRVLGYDEPRNIAAFQQARKSGGYDKVRHIDGSEKKHYAMEDEKEYFAELTEAYFGTNDFYPFVKAELKEHDPEGFRVIEMLWNERPKATASDGGQSEADTDSSE
;
A
#
# COMPACT_ATOMS: atom_id res chain seq x y z
N MET A 1 -16.55 17.01 -5.82
CA MET A 1 -15.12 17.08 -6.04
C MET A 1 -14.47 17.48 -4.71
N HIS A 2 -14.17 16.52 -3.85
CA HIS A 2 -13.44 16.77 -2.60
C HIS A 2 -12.16 15.96 -2.69
N TRP A 3 -11.06 16.67 -2.86
CA TRP A 3 -9.72 16.13 -2.82
C TRP A 3 -9.38 15.89 -1.36
N LEU A 4 -9.21 14.63 -0.98
CA LEU A 4 -8.74 14.29 0.37
C LEU A 4 -7.24 14.52 0.43
N ILE A 5 -6.89 15.58 1.14
CA ILE A 5 -5.55 15.84 1.66
C ILE A 5 -5.42 14.93 2.88
N ILE A 6 -4.43 14.04 2.86
CA ILE A 6 -4.03 13.29 4.05
C ILE A 6 -3.48 14.32 5.06
N TYR A 7 -4.28 14.69 6.05
CA TYR A 7 -3.82 15.52 7.15
C TYR A 7 -3.07 14.64 8.15
N VAL A 8 -1.74 14.65 8.04
CA VAL A 8 -0.88 14.28 9.15
C VAL A 8 -0.99 15.40 10.18
N VAL A 9 -1.51 15.10 11.36
CA VAL A 9 -1.46 16.04 12.49
C VAL A 9 0.00 16.21 12.92
N VAL A 10 0.64 17.22 12.37
CA VAL A 10 1.95 17.69 12.85
C VAL A 10 1.72 18.51 14.11
N LEU A 11 2.03 17.96 15.25
CA LEU A 11 2.27 18.73 16.48
C LEU A 11 3.43 19.68 16.22
N GLY A 12 3.16 20.98 16.28
CA GLY A 12 3.98 22.13 16.06
C GLY A 12 5.50 21.94 16.15
N ALA A 13 6.13 21.80 14.98
CA ALA A 13 7.50 22.15 14.76
C ALA A 13 7.49 23.27 13.71
N GLU A 14 8.23 24.34 13.96
CA GLU A 14 8.37 25.47 13.06
C GLU A 14 8.78 24.97 11.66
N VAL A 15 7.99 25.30 10.64
CA VAL A 15 8.35 25.10 9.24
C VAL A 15 9.49 26.06 8.95
N SER A 16 10.72 25.57 9.11
CA SER A 16 11.90 26.22 8.59
C SER A 16 11.75 26.25 7.05
N ASP A 17 11.99 27.39 6.41
CA ASP A 17 12.13 27.54 4.96
C ASP A 17 13.20 26.57 4.43
N ARG A 18 12.82 25.32 4.14
CA ARG A 18 13.63 24.40 3.38
C ARG A 18 13.31 24.66 1.91
N GLU A 19 14.29 25.17 1.16
CA GLU A 19 14.29 25.06 -0.30
C GLU A 19 13.86 23.64 -0.66
N THR A 20 12.74 23.50 -1.38
CA THR A 20 12.29 22.20 -1.88
C THR A 20 13.32 21.71 -2.89
N SER A 21 14.24 20.87 -2.46
CA SER A 21 15.18 20.20 -3.36
C SER A 21 14.37 19.42 -4.39
N LYS A 22 14.77 19.53 -5.67
CA LYS A 22 14.13 18.71 -6.72
C LYS A 22 14.27 17.25 -6.35
N PRO A 23 13.22 16.44 -6.61
CA PRO A 23 13.29 14.99 -6.37
C PRO A 23 14.41 14.38 -7.23
N ASP A 24 15.05 13.36 -6.71
CA ASP A 24 16.05 12.62 -7.45
C ASP A 24 15.43 11.99 -8.70
N PRO A 25 16.08 12.06 -9.86
CA PRO A 25 15.55 11.49 -11.10
C PRO A 25 15.54 9.96 -11.04
N VAL A 26 14.73 9.32 -11.88
CA VAL A 26 14.67 7.83 -12.00
C VAL A 26 16.05 7.20 -12.12
N SER A 27 16.99 7.90 -12.77
CA SER A 27 18.38 7.43 -12.92
C SER A 27 19.16 7.33 -11.60
N ALA A 28 18.66 7.90 -10.49
CA ALA A 28 19.24 7.72 -9.16
C ALA A 28 18.91 6.35 -8.55
N TYR A 29 17.99 5.62 -9.14
CA TYR A 29 17.56 4.31 -8.66
C TYR A 29 18.13 3.16 -9.48
N HIS A 30 18.18 2.00 -8.87
CA HIS A 30 18.48 0.72 -9.49
C HIS A 30 17.27 -0.20 -9.35
N GLN A 31 16.72 -0.66 -10.47
CA GLN A 31 15.60 -1.59 -10.49
C GLN A 31 16.07 -3.00 -10.16
N LYS A 32 15.39 -3.65 -9.24
CA LYS A 32 15.53 -5.07 -8.90
C LYS A 32 14.17 -5.75 -9.05
N ASN A 33 14.16 -7.00 -9.45
CA ASN A 33 12.95 -7.82 -9.32
C ASN A 33 13.04 -8.64 -8.02
N ILE A 34 12.07 -8.45 -7.12
CA ILE A 34 11.98 -9.18 -5.86
C ILE A 34 10.62 -9.88 -5.84
N ARG A 35 10.62 -11.19 -5.91
CA ARG A 35 9.40 -12.02 -5.89
C ARG A 35 8.34 -11.64 -6.93
N GLY A 36 8.76 -11.11 -8.08
CA GLY A 36 7.88 -10.66 -9.16
C GLY A 36 7.50 -9.17 -9.08
N TRP A 37 7.88 -8.44 -8.03
CA TRP A 37 7.72 -6.99 -7.97
C TRP A 37 8.95 -6.26 -8.51
N ASP A 38 8.71 -5.18 -9.25
CA ASP A 38 9.74 -4.21 -9.60
C ASP A 38 9.99 -3.29 -8.41
N VAL A 39 11.21 -3.36 -7.85
CA VAL A 39 11.65 -2.56 -6.70
C VAL A 39 12.75 -1.59 -7.16
N PHE A 40 12.46 -0.30 -7.13
CA PHE A 40 13.39 0.77 -7.43
C PHE A 40 14.12 1.20 -6.17
N VAL A 41 15.39 0.84 -6.06
CA VAL A 41 16.21 1.07 -4.87
C VAL A 41 17.10 2.28 -5.09
N HIS A 42 17.04 3.28 -4.21
CA HIS A 42 17.93 4.43 -4.30
C HIS A 42 19.40 3.99 -4.20
N LYS A 43 20.25 4.50 -5.08
CA LYS A 43 21.64 4.03 -5.22
C LYS A 43 22.51 4.27 -3.99
N THR A 44 22.18 5.26 -3.16
CA THR A 44 22.83 5.47 -1.85
C THR A 44 22.73 4.24 -0.96
N LEU A 45 21.56 3.55 -0.96
CA LEU A 45 21.34 2.32 -0.21
C LEU A 45 22.13 1.11 -0.72
N LEU A 46 22.66 1.19 -1.93
CA LEU A 46 23.47 0.14 -2.52
C LEU A 46 24.98 0.38 -2.34
N ARG A 47 25.37 1.56 -1.84
CA ARG A 47 26.75 2.00 -1.75
C ARG A 47 27.08 2.55 -0.36
N GLU A 48 26.70 3.80 -0.10
CA GLU A 48 27.06 4.56 1.10
C GLU A 48 26.36 4.03 2.35
N GLU A 49 25.08 3.64 2.23
CA GLU A 49 24.24 3.13 3.30
C GLU A 49 23.92 1.63 3.10
N LYS A 50 24.91 0.87 2.64
CA LYS A 50 24.71 -0.51 2.20
C LYS A 50 24.12 -1.42 3.29
N GLU A 51 24.53 -1.29 4.54
CA GLU A 51 24.02 -2.11 5.64
C GLU A 51 22.51 -1.89 5.85
N THR A 52 22.08 -0.62 5.86
CA THR A 52 20.65 -0.26 5.95
C THR A 52 19.88 -0.74 4.71
N GLY A 53 20.47 -0.56 3.52
CA GLY A 53 19.86 -0.99 2.28
C GLY A 53 19.67 -2.50 2.17
N ASP A 54 20.69 -3.27 2.55
CA ASP A 54 20.62 -4.73 2.56
C ASP A 54 19.53 -5.22 3.55
N ALA A 55 19.50 -4.68 4.78
CA ALA A 55 18.50 -5.02 5.78
C ALA A 55 17.07 -4.69 5.32
N ALA A 56 16.87 -3.52 4.70
CA ALA A 56 15.57 -3.12 4.18
C ALA A 56 15.12 -4.02 3.01
N LEU A 57 16.04 -4.41 2.13
CA LEU A 57 15.75 -5.32 1.02
C LEU A 57 15.40 -6.73 1.51
N GLU A 58 16.08 -7.23 2.54
CA GLU A 58 15.76 -8.51 3.17
C GLU A 58 14.34 -8.47 3.79
N LEU A 59 13.99 -7.38 4.46
CA LEU A 59 12.67 -7.20 5.04
C LEU A 59 11.57 -7.07 3.97
N ILE A 60 11.83 -6.37 2.87
CA ILE A 60 10.92 -6.32 1.71
C ILE A 60 10.72 -7.73 1.14
N ASP A 61 11.79 -8.49 0.92
CA ASP A 61 11.68 -9.86 0.41
C ASP A 61 10.82 -10.73 1.33
N TYR A 62 11.04 -10.63 2.65
CA TYR A 62 10.25 -11.36 3.63
C TYR A 62 8.76 -10.95 3.60
N GLN A 63 8.44 -9.66 3.59
CA GLN A 63 7.03 -9.21 3.55
C GLN A 63 6.34 -9.61 2.23
N LEU A 64 7.03 -9.53 1.10
CA LEU A 64 6.50 -9.99 -0.19
C LEU A 64 6.30 -11.51 -0.21
N TYR A 65 7.16 -12.29 0.45
CA TYR A 65 6.94 -13.71 0.66
C TYR A 65 5.67 -13.99 1.48
N GLU A 66 5.47 -13.26 2.57
CA GLU A 66 4.28 -13.39 3.40
C GLU A 66 2.99 -13.04 2.62
N ILE A 67 3.04 -12.02 1.77
CA ILE A 67 1.95 -11.65 0.87
C ILE A 67 1.65 -12.78 -0.12
N GLN A 68 2.66 -13.31 -0.81
CA GLN A 68 2.48 -14.38 -1.80
C GLN A 68 1.85 -15.65 -1.23
N ARG A 69 2.21 -16.03 0.00
CA ARG A 69 1.71 -17.27 0.59
C ARG A 69 0.35 -17.14 1.26
N ARG A 70 -0.15 -15.92 1.46
CA ARG A 70 -1.39 -15.66 2.20
C ARG A 70 -2.54 -15.20 1.30
N LEU A 71 -2.25 -14.45 0.26
CA LEU A 71 -3.26 -13.90 -0.64
C LEU A 71 -3.57 -14.84 -1.82
N PRO A 72 -4.77 -14.74 -2.42
CA PRO A 72 -5.08 -15.45 -3.65
C PRO A 72 -4.12 -15.09 -4.79
N GLU A 73 -3.77 -16.06 -5.63
CA GLU A 73 -2.81 -15.88 -6.73
C GLU A 73 -3.17 -14.73 -7.67
N HIS A 74 -4.45 -14.54 -7.99
CA HIS A 74 -4.88 -13.44 -8.86
C HIS A 74 -4.67 -12.06 -8.23
N ALA A 75 -4.81 -11.95 -6.91
CA ALA A 75 -4.56 -10.72 -6.18
C ALA A 75 -3.05 -10.43 -6.13
N VAL A 76 -2.23 -11.44 -5.88
CA VAL A 76 -0.77 -11.34 -5.94
C VAL A 76 -0.33 -10.88 -7.33
N ALA A 77 -0.84 -11.50 -8.40
CA ALA A 77 -0.51 -11.12 -9.78
C ALA A 77 -0.92 -9.67 -10.13
N ALA A 78 -2.01 -9.18 -9.54
CA ALA A 78 -2.41 -7.77 -9.68
C ALA A 78 -1.49 -6.83 -8.90
N MET A 79 -1.13 -7.18 -7.67
CA MET A 79 -0.21 -6.40 -6.83
C MET A 79 1.21 -6.36 -7.38
N GLN A 80 1.69 -7.42 -8.04
CA GLN A 80 3.01 -7.43 -8.70
C GLN A 80 3.15 -6.37 -9.81
N LYS A 81 2.04 -5.81 -10.29
CA LYS A 81 2.03 -4.69 -11.25
C LYS A 81 2.16 -3.31 -10.57
N ILE A 82 2.28 -3.27 -9.25
CA ILE A 82 2.46 -2.05 -8.46
C ILE A 82 3.94 -1.96 -8.10
N PRO A 83 4.71 -1.04 -8.71
CA PRO A 83 6.11 -0.86 -8.37
C PRO A 83 6.30 -0.42 -6.93
N ILE A 84 7.47 -0.72 -6.36
CA ILE A 84 7.87 -0.29 -5.02
C ILE A 84 9.12 0.56 -5.16
N TRP A 85 9.14 1.73 -4.52
CA TRP A 85 10.30 2.62 -4.43
C TRP A 85 10.84 2.60 -3.01
N LEU A 86 12.15 2.37 -2.88
CA LEU A 86 12.85 2.37 -1.60
C LEU A 86 13.83 3.54 -1.55
N GLU A 87 13.53 4.51 -0.70
CA GLU A 87 14.33 5.70 -0.48
C GLU A 87 15.37 5.48 0.62
N SER A 88 16.50 6.17 0.49
CA SER A 88 17.47 6.32 1.57
C SER A 88 16.86 7.15 2.71
N ASP A 89 16.55 8.41 2.40
CA ASP A 89 15.80 9.31 3.27
C ASP A 89 15.08 10.34 2.40
N ASN A 90 13.76 10.28 2.37
CA ASN A 90 12.96 11.28 1.68
C ASN A 90 12.26 12.16 2.71
N THR A 91 12.85 13.32 2.94
CA THR A 91 12.36 14.29 3.94
C THR A 91 11.04 14.97 3.54
N ILE A 92 10.56 14.76 2.31
CA ILE A 92 9.31 15.34 1.82
C ILE A 92 8.12 14.52 2.31
N THR A 93 8.27 13.20 2.41
CA THR A 93 7.23 12.31 2.87
C THR A 93 7.39 11.96 4.35
N ASN A 94 6.39 12.32 5.13
CA ASN A 94 6.15 11.74 6.43
C ASN A 94 4.74 11.15 6.34
N PRO A 95 4.59 9.94 5.97
CA PRO A 95 4.77 8.73 6.76
C PRO A 95 5.89 7.84 6.22
N CYS A 96 6.04 6.66 6.86
CA CYS A 96 7.06 5.67 6.51
C CYS A 96 6.92 5.14 5.09
N ALA A 97 5.69 4.95 4.61
CA ALA A 97 5.36 4.54 3.25
C ALA A 97 4.04 5.19 2.80
N ALA A 98 3.81 5.21 1.49
CA ALA A 98 2.56 5.67 0.90
C ALA A 98 2.35 5.09 -0.51
N TYR A 99 1.11 4.73 -0.82
CA TYR A 99 0.70 4.47 -2.20
C TYR A 99 0.30 5.79 -2.89
N HIS A 100 0.94 6.11 -4.00
CA HIS A 100 0.72 7.34 -4.74
C HIS A 100 -0.29 7.17 -5.88
N VAL A 101 -1.39 7.94 -5.84
CA VAL A 101 -2.48 7.83 -6.82
C VAL A 101 -2.24 8.66 -8.07
N SER A 102 -1.69 9.89 -7.93
CA SER A 102 -1.72 10.93 -8.98
C SER A 102 -0.33 11.46 -9.32
N ALA A 103 0.06 11.36 -10.59
CA ALA A 103 1.28 11.96 -11.11
C ALA A 103 1.26 13.50 -11.06
N ASP A 104 0.10 14.13 -11.25
CA ASP A 104 -0.04 15.58 -11.20
C ASP A 104 0.19 16.09 -9.79
N TRP A 105 -0.48 15.46 -8.80
CA TRP A 105 -0.26 15.81 -7.40
C TRP A 105 1.20 15.63 -6.99
N LEU A 106 1.85 14.54 -7.38
CA LEU A 106 3.27 14.30 -7.11
C LEU A 106 4.13 15.44 -7.64
N GLY A 107 3.95 15.83 -8.92
CA GLY A 107 4.73 16.89 -9.53
C GLY A 107 4.50 18.27 -8.89
N GLU A 108 3.26 18.58 -8.50
CA GLU A 108 2.90 19.84 -7.82
C GLU A 108 3.47 19.92 -6.38
N ASN A 109 3.71 18.77 -5.74
CA ASN A 109 4.21 18.68 -4.35
C ASN A 109 5.71 18.32 -4.26
N GLY A 110 6.46 18.40 -5.36
CA GLY A 110 7.91 18.21 -5.34
C GLY A 110 8.37 16.76 -5.37
N PHE A 111 7.49 15.82 -5.71
CA PHE A 111 7.81 14.41 -5.87
C PHE A 111 8.09 14.04 -7.32
N LEU A 112 8.72 12.89 -7.51
CA LEU A 112 8.93 12.28 -8.81
C LEU A 112 7.58 11.76 -9.37
N ARG A 113 7.16 12.31 -10.52
CA ARG A 113 5.85 11.96 -11.15
C ARG A 113 5.75 10.47 -11.50
N GLU A 114 6.86 9.83 -11.79
CA GLU A 114 7.01 8.42 -12.13
C GLU A 114 6.67 7.47 -10.99
N LYS A 115 6.58 7.97 -9.74
CA LYS A 115 6.11 7.21 -8.58
C LYS A 115 4.57 7.07 -8.52
N ALA A 116 3.84 7.66 -9.48
CA ALA A 116 2.39 7.48 -9.54
C ALA A 116 2.02 6.00 -9.73
N LYS A 117 0.95 5.57 -9.06
CA LYS A 117 0.47 4.18 -9.06
C LYS A 117 1.48 3.16 -8.54
N SER A 118 2.34 3.59 -7.61
CA SER A 118 3.32 2.76 -6.94
C SER A 118 3.35 3.02 -5.43
N VAL A 119 3.97 2.12 -4.68
CA VAL A 119 4.28 2.31 -3.26
C VAL A 119 5.65 2.97 -3.12
N GLU A 120 5.75 4.00 -2.31
CA GLU A 120 7.02 4.60 -1.89
C GLU A 120 7.28 4.29 -0.42
N ILE A 121 8.42 3.69 -0.12
CA ILE A 121 8.99 3.58 1.22
C ILE A 121 9.94 4.76 1.37
N SER A 122 9.53 5.79 2.09
CA SER A 122 10.19 7.10 2.12
C SER A 122 11.52 7.13 2.85
N SER A 123 11.82 6.12 3.65
CA SER A 123 13.12 5.96 4.33
C SER A 123 13.33 4.51 4.70
N ALA A 124 14.40 3.90 4.21
CA ALA A 124 14.80 2.55 4.56
C ALA A 124 14.98 2.37 6.09
N LYS A 125 15.58 3.36 6.74
CA LYS A 125 15.78 3.35 8.20
C LYS A 125 14.46 3.39 8.96
N THR A 126 13.54 4.26 8.57
CA THR A 126 12.22 4.37 9.20
C THR A 126 11.41 3.10 8.96
N PHE A 127 11.50 2.50 7.78
CA PHE A 127 10.87 1.22 7.45
C PHE A 127 11.28 0.10 8.39
N LEU A 128 12.57 -0.06 8.64
CA LEU A 128 13.11 -1.06 9.58
C LEU A 128 12.61 -0.88 11.02
N GLU A 129 12.38 0.37 11.45
CA GLU A 129 11.88 0.65 12.81
C GLU A 129 10.35 0.57 12.89
N TRP A 130 9.64 1.11 11.90
CA TRP A 130 8.18 1.17 11.89
C TRP A 130 7.54 -0.22 11.83
N THR A 131 8.08 -1.09 11.00
CA THR A 131 7.58 -2.46 10.82
C THR A 131 7.69 -3.35 12.04
N LYS A 132 8.46 -2.94 13.07
CA LYS A 132 8.42 -3.58 14.39
C LYS A 132 7.08 -3.42 15.11
N LYS A 133 6.30 -2.40 14.74
CA LYS A 133 4.97 -2.12 15.29
C LYS A 133 3.87 -2.45 14.27
N GLN A 134 4.06 -2.14 12.99
CA GLN A 134 3.15 -2.46 11.90
C GLN A 134 3.80 -3.48 10.95
N PRO A 135 3.78 -4.79 11.30
CA PRO A 135 4.55 -5.80 10.60
C PRO A 135 4.09 -6.07 9.16
N PHE A 136 2.87 -5.67 8.81
CA PHE A 136 2.30 -5.83 7.47
C PHE A 136 2.12 -4.50 6.72
N MET A 137 2.93 -3.48 7.04
CA MET A 137 2.86 -2.16 6.41
C MET A 137 2.95 -2.23 4.88
N LEU A 138 3.80 -3.08 4.31
CA LEU A 138 3.89 -3.22 2.85
C LEU A 138 2.61 -3.81 2.25
N LEU A 139 1.93 -4.72 2.97
CA LEU A 139 0.60 -5.20 2.57
C LEU A 139 -0.43 -4.07 2.63
N HIS A 140 -0.39 -3.22 3.66
CA HIS A 140 -1.24 -2.04 3.77
C HIS A 140 -1.16 -1.17 2.52
N GLU A 141 0.04 -0.73 2.16
CA GLU A 141 0.25 0.15 1.00
C GLU A 141 -0.09 -0.52 -0.33
N LEU A 142 0.26 -1.80 -0.50
CA LEU A 142 -0.13 -2.57 -1.68
C LEU A 142 -1.65 -2.78 -1.76
N SER A 143 -2.35 -2.80 -0.62
CA SER A 143 -3.81 -2.89 -0.58
C SER A 143 -4.47 -1.61 -1.09
N HIS A 144 -3.92 -0.43 -0.80
CA HIS A 144 -4.35 0.81 -1.45
C HIS A 144 -4.21 0.74 -2.96
N GLY A 145 -3.08 0.19 -3.44
CA GLY A 145 -2.85 0.01 -4.87
C GLY A 145 -3.81 -1.00 -5.52
N TYR A 146 -4.14 -2.08 -4.82
CA TYR A 146 -5.16 -3.04 -5.27
C TYR A 146 -6.55 -2.41 -5.28
N HIS A 147 -6.91 -1.68 -4.22
CA HIS A 147 -8.17 -0.96 -4.11
C HIS A 147 -8.34 0.04 -5.26
N ASP A 148 -7.34 0.88 -5.52
CA ASP A 148 -7.36 1.87 -6.62
C ASP A 148 -7.45 1.22 -8.01
N ARG A 149 -6.65 0.19 -8.28
CA ARG A 149 -6.43 -0.30 -9.64
C ARG A 149 -7.33 -1.47 -10.05
N VAL A 150 -7.88 -2.20 -9.09
CA VAL A 150 -8.65 -3.43 -9.31
C VAL A 150 -10.10 -3.27 -8.91
N LEU A 151 -10.37 -2.74 -7.72
CA LEU A 151 -11.72 -2.60 -7.19
C LEU A 151 -12.36 -1.25 -7.57
N GLY A 152 -11.56 -0.19 -7.61
CA GLY A 152 -12.02 1.20 -7.63
C GLY A 152 -12.30 1.71 -6.22
N TYR A 153 -11.90 2.95 -5.93
CA TYR A 153 -12.17 3.58 -4.62
C TYR A 153 -13.66 3.84 -4.35
N ASP A 154 -14.50 3.69 -5.37
CA ASP A 154 -15.96 3.78 -5.29
C ASP A 154 -16.63 2.40 -5.08
N GLU A 155 -15.88 1.36 -4.69
CA GLU A 155 -16.42 0.03 -4.40
C GLU A 155 -17.53 0.12 -3.32
N PRO A 156 -18.81 -0.08 -3.71
CA PRO A 156 -19.93 0.27 -2.84
C PRO A 156 -20.05 -0.63 -1.60
N ARG A 157 -19.55 -1.87 -1.66
CA ARG A 157 -19.58 -2.81 -0.53
C ARG A 157 -18.60 -2.38 0.55
N ASN A 158 -17.40 -1.92 0.17
CA ASN A 158 -16.42 -1.38 1.10
C ASN A 158 -16.93 -0.09 1.75
N ILE A 159 -17.46 0.83 0.95
CA ILE A 159 -18.06 2.08 1.47
C ILE A 159 -19.19 1.81 2.46
N ALA A 160 -20.09 0.87 2.14
CA ALA A 160 -21.21 0.53 3.02
C ALA A 160 -20.73 -0.10 4.35
N ALA A 161 -19.76 -1.01 4.31
CA ALA A 161 -19.16 -1.62 5.50
C ALA A 161 -18.47 -0.57 6.37
N PHE A 162 -17.65 0.30 5.78
CA PHE A 162 -17.02 1.41 6.48
C PHE A 162 -18.04 2.32 7.19
N GLN A 163 -19.10 2.72 6.48
CA GLN A 163 -20.14 3.56 7.07
C GLN A 163 -20.87 2.87 8.25
N GLN A 164 -21.09 1.57 8.14
CA GLN A 164 -21.68 0.78 9.23
C GLN A 164 -20.72 0.68 10.42
N ALA A 165 -19.44 0.36 10.19
CA ALA A 165 -18.41 0.29 11.21
C ALA A 165 -18.26 1.64 11.93
N ARG A 166 -18.18 2.74 11.18
CA ARG A 166 -18.11 4.11 11.72
C ARG A 166 -19.34 4.45 12.58
N LYS A 167 -20.54 4.07 12.13
CA LYS A 167 -21.79 4.31 12.87
C LYS A 167 -21.90 3.48 14.15
N SER A 168 -21.28 2.29 14.19
CA SER A 168 -21.31 1.41 15.36
C SER A 168 -20.52 1.99 16.56
N GLY A 169 -19.50 2.84 16.30
CA GLY A 169 -18.57 3.32 17.30
C GLY A 169 -17.57 2.27 17.80
N GLY A 170 -17.58 1.07 17.23
CA GLY A 170 -16.73 -0.04 17.68
C GLY A 170 -15.24 0.22 17.55
N TYR A 171 -14.86 1.14 16.67
CA TYR A 171 -13.47 1.52 16.38
C TYR A 171 -13.02 2.85 17.03
N ASP A 172 -13.92 3.52 17.79
CA ASP A 172 -13.60 4.85 18.36
C ASP A 172 -12.54 4.78 19.46
N LYS A 173 -12.43 3.63 20.13
CA LYS A 173 -11.46 3.40 21.18
C LYS A 173 -11.08 1.93 21.24
N VAL A 174 -10.00 1.57 20.60
CA VAL A 174 -9.47 0.21 20.53
C VAL A 174 -8.05 0.15 21.06
N ARG A 175 -7.60 -1.06 21.42
CA ARG A 175 -6.21 -1.27 21.83
C ARG A 175 -5.29 -1.14 20.63
N HIS A 176 -4.17 -0.46 20.81
CA HIS A 176 -3.06 -0.40 19.88
C HIS A 176 -1.92 -1.32 20.37
N ILE A 177 -1.04 -1.75 19.48
CA ILE A 177 0.05 -2.69 19.76
C ILE A 177 1.03 -2.17 20.84
N ASP A 178 1.14 -0.86 21.02
CA ASP A 178 1.94 -0.23 22.10
C ASP A 178 1.28 -0.30 23.48
N GLY A 179 0.10 -0.90 23.59
CA GLY A 179 -0.68 -1.03 24.82
C GLY A 179 -1.59 0.14 25.13
N SER A 180 -1.55 1.24 24.37
CA SER A 180 -2.46 2.37 24.52
C SER A 180 -3.83 2.07 23.89
N GLU A 181 -4.83 2.90 24.23
CA GLU A 181 -6.14 2.90 23.57
C GLU A 181 -6.25 4.16 22.70
N LYS A 182 -6.65 3.95 21.43
CA LYS A 182 -6.75 5.02 20.43
C LYS A 182 -7.97 4.76 19.53
N LYS A 183 -8.40 5.79 18.81
CA LYS A 183 -9.28 5.62 17.65
C LYS A 183 -8.50 4.83 16.59
N HIS A 184 -9.14 3.82 16.03
CA HIS A 184 -8.55 3.00 14.98
C HIS A 184 -8.30 3.83 13.72
N TYR A 185 -7.15 3.63 13.08
CA TYR A 185 -6.79 4.37 11.86
C TYR A 185 -7.73 4.06 10.69
N ALA A 186 -8.33 2.88 10.63
CA ALA A 186 -9.41 2.51 9.70
C ALA A 186 -10.60 3.51 9.67
N MET A 187 -10.75 4.37 10.69
CA MET A 187 -11.85 5.35 10.76
C MET A 187 -11.51 6.71 10.13
N GLU A 188 -10.36 6.84 9.47
CA GLU A 188 -10.01 8.04 8.71
C GLU A 188 -10.84 8.12 7.42
N ASP A 189 -10.82 7.08 6.60
CA ASP A 189 -11.67 6.97 5.42
C ASP A 189 -11.88 5.48 5.01
N GLU A 190 -12.66 5.25 3.95
CA GLU A 190 -12.98 3.92 3.43
C GLU A 190 -11.78 3.19 2.81
N LYS A 191 -10.70 3.90 2.47
CA LYS A 191 -9.49 3.32 1.89
C LYS A 191 -8.60 2.77 3.00
N GLU A 192 -8.45 3.56 4.08
CA GLU A 192 -7.76 3.11 5.28
C GLU A 192 -8.49 1.93 5.92
N TYR A 193 -9.83 1.98 5.96
CA TYR A 193 -10.63 0.85 6.43
C TYR A 193 -10.32 -0.44 5.64
N PHE A 194 -10.27 -0.37 4.31
CA PHE A 194 -9.93 -1.53 3.49
C PHE A 194 -8.52 -2.05 3.77
N ALA A 195 -7.52 -1.17 3.87
CA ALA A 195 -6.13 -1.55 4.09
C ALA A 195 -5.90 -2.13 5.50
N GLU A 196 -6.41 -1.48 6.53
CA GLU A 196 -6.34 -1.93 7.93
C GLU A 196 -7.01 -3.30 8.15
N LEU A 197 -8.23 -3.47 7.62
CA LEU A 197 -8.91 -4.76 7.71
C LEU A 197 -8.19 -5.85 6.91
N THR A 198 -7.50 -5.49 5.82
CA THR A 198 -6.67 -6.43 5.05
C THR A 198 -5.47 -6.90 5.87
N GLU A 199 -4.81 -6.01 6.63
CA GLU A 199 -3.73 -6.41 7.54
C GLU A 199 -4.24 -7.40 8.59
N ALA A 200 -5.37 -7.11 9.25
CA ALA A 200 -5.96 -8.01 10.25
C ALA A 200 -6.39 -9.35 9.63
N TYR A 201 -6.91 -9.34 8.39
CA TYR A 201 -7.42 -10.54 7.72
C TYR A 201 -6.30 -11.50 7.26
N PHE A 202 -5.20 -10.98 6.69
CA PHE A 202 -4.12 -11.80 6.15
C PHE A 202 -2.88 -11.84 7.02
N GLY A 203 -2.73 -10.93 7.98
CA GLY A 203 -1.52 -10.75 8.76
C GLY A 203 -1.76 -10.42 10.21
N THR A 204 -1.17 -9.32 10.63
CA THR A 204 -1.31 -8.75 11.97
C THR A 204 -1.37 -7.23 11.82
N ASN A 205 -2.46 -6.64 12.28
CA ASN A 205 -2.65 -5.19 12.36
C ASN A 205 -2.01 -4.64 13.64
N ASP A 206 -1.66 -3.37 13.68
CA ASP A 206 -1.18 -2.70 14.88
C ASP A 206 -2.30 -2.13 15.77
N PHE A 207 -3.54 -2.09 15.28
CA PHE A 207 -4.75 -1.82 16.05
C PHE A 207 -5.61 -3.07 16.22
N TYR A 208 -6.34 -3.16 17.34
CA TYR A 208 -7.38 -4.17 17.53
C TYR A 208 -8.61 -3.84 16.66
N PRO A 209 -9.04 -4.87 15.88
CA PRO A 209 -8.69 -6.30 15.86
C PRO A 209 -7.33 -6.56 15.18
N PHE A 210 -6.45 -7.28 15.90
CA PHE A 210 -5.10 -7.53 15.43
C PHE A 210 -5.01 -8.63 14.37
N VAL A 211 -5.91 -9.62 14.46
CA VAL A 211 -5.86 -10.82 13.60
C VAL A 211 -7.24 -11.22 13.11
N LYS A 212 -7.25 -12.08 12.09
CA LYS A 212 -8.44 -12.55 11.38
C LYS A 212 -9.59 -13.03 12.30
N ALA A 213 -9.26 -13.75 13.36
CA ALA A 213 -10.29 -14.29 14.28
C ALA A 213 -10.97 -13.17 15.06
N GLU A 214 -10.18 -12.20 15.53
CA GLU A 214 -10.70 -11.02 16.25
C GLU A 214 -11.49 -10.10 15.31
N LEU A 215 -11.03 -9.91 14.07
CA LEU A 215 -11.77 -9.14 13.06
C LEU A 215 -13.16 -9.75 12.82
N LYS A 216 -13.25 -11.08 12.71
CA LYS A 216 -14.53 -11.78 12.52
C LYS A 216 -15.52 -11.56 13.66
N GLU A 217 -15.02 -11.43 14.89
CA GLU A 217 -15.85 -11.19 16.08
C GLU A 217 -16.19 -9.71 16.25
N HIS A 218 -15.23 -8.82 16.01
CA HIS A 218 -15.36 -7.39 16.23
C HIS A 218 -16.18 -6.69 15.14
N ASP A 219 -15.92 -7.03 13.87
CA ASP A 219 -16.59 -6.48 12.69
C ASP A 219 -16.98 -7.59 11.69
N PRO A 220 -18.04 -8.34 11.96
CA PRO A 220 -18.46 -9.44 11.07
C PRO A 220 -18.79 -9.00 9.65
N GLU A 221 -19.32 -7.80 9.47
CA GLU A 221 -19.64 -7.29 8.13
C GLU A 221 -18.37 -6.86 7.37
N GLY A 222 -17.45 -6.13 8.02
CA GLY A 222 -16.15 -5.82 7.46
C GLY A 222 -15.38 -7.08 7.07
N PHE A 223 -15.36 -8.08 7.97
CA PHE A 223 -14.76 -9.38 7.68
C PHE A 223 -15.33 -10.02 6.41
N ARG A 224 -16.67 -10.07 6.29
CA ARG A 224 -17.36 -10.66 5.14
C ARG A 224 -17.03 -9.92 3.84
N VAL A 225 -16.99 -8.59 3.88
CA VAL A 225 -16.68 -7.75 2.72
C VAL A 225 -15.23 -7.95 2.29
N ILE A 226 -14.27 -7.91 3.20
CA ILE A 226 -12.85 -8.17 2.91
C ILE A 226 -12.66 -9.57 2.32
N GLU A 227 -13.25 -10.60 2.94
CA GLU A 227 -13.18 -11.96 2.41
C GLU A 227 -13.71 -12.07 0.98
N MET A 228 -14.82 -11.42 0.68
CA MET A 228 -15.43 -11.42 -0.65
C MET A 228 -14.57 -10.67 -1.67
N LEU A 229 -14.13 -9.44 -1.36
CA LEU A 229 -13.38 -8.59 -2.28
C LEU A 229 -12.03 -9.21 -2.67
N TRP A 230 -11.34 -9.86 -1.73
CA TRP A 230 -10.06 -10.51 -2.02
C TRP A 230 -10.21 -11.85 -2.76
N ASN A 231 -11.34 -12.54 -2.66
CA ASN A 231 -11.59 -13.81 -3.36
C ASN A 231 -12.25 -13.65 -4.73
N GLU A 232 -12.85 -12.50 -5.01
CA GLU A 232 -13.44 -12.22 -6.33
C GLU A 232 -12.33 -11.98 -7.36
N ARG A 233 -12.35 -12.75 -8.46
CA ARG A 233 -11.45 -12.47 -9.57
C ARG A 233 -11.90 -11.18 -10.27
N PRO A 234 -10.97 -10.25 -10.59
CA PRO A 234 -11.31 -9.09 -11.40
C PRO A 234 -11.99 -9.52 -12.69
N LYS A 235 -13.07 -8.86 -13.08
CA LYS A 235 -13.66 -9.07 -14.40
C LYS A 235 -12.60 -8.75 -15.44
N ALA A 236 -12.36 -9.68 -16.39
CA ALA A 236 -11.45 -9.43 -17.50
C ALA A 236 -11.91 -8.15 -18.21
N THR A 237 -11.08 -7.11 -18.18
CA THR A 237 -11.32 -5.92 -19.01
C THR A 237 -11.23 -6.37 -20.46
N ALA A 238 -12.24 -6.04 -21.26
CA ALA A 238 -12.38 -6.45 -22.67
C ALA A 238 -11.37 -5.70 -23.57
N SER A 239 -10.07 -5.88 -23.33
CA SER A 239 -9.00 -5.25 -24.12
C SER A 239 -7.85 -6.18 -24.54
N ASP A 240 -7.97 -7.50 -24.32
CA ASP A 240 -7.06 -8.50 -24.91
C ASP A 240 -7.79 -9.40 -25.91
N GLY A 241 -8.60 -8.79 -26.75
CA GLY A 241 -9.32 -9.44 -27.85
C GLY A 241 -8.73 -9.09 -29.21
N GLY A 242 -7.99 -10.02 -29.80
CA GLY A 242 -7.94 -10.04 -31.25
C GLY A 242 -6.60 -9.91 -31.94
N GLN A 243 -5.83 -10.97 -31.97
CA GLN A 243 -5.18 -11.39 -33.19
C GLN A 243 -5.57 -12.84 -33.45
N SER A 244 -6.70 -13.01 -34.18
CA SER A 244 -7.00 -14.27 -34.86
C SER A 244 -6.00 -14.40 -35.99
N GLU A 245 -5.11 -15.38 -35.90
CA GLU A 245 -4.39 -15.89 -37.08
C GLU A 245 -5.41 -16.37 -38.12
N ALA A 246 -5.46 -15.65 -39.20
CA ALA A 246 -6.17 -16.12 -40.39
C ALA A 246 -5.31 -17.20 -41.02
N ASP A 247 -5.75 -18.46 -40.90
CA ASP A 247 -5.35 -19.56 -41.74
C ASP A 247 -5.61 -19.19 -43.22
N THR A 248 -4.57 -18.92 -43.96
CA THR A 248 -4.61 -18.95 -45.42
C THR A 248 -4.23 -20.35 -45.85
N ASP A 249 -5.28 -21.19 -45.96
CA ASP A 249 -5.29 -22.32 -46.87
C ASP A 249 -5.24 -21.77 -48.33
N SER A 250 -4.22 -22.14 -49.05
CA SER A 250 -4.19 -22.06 -50.51
C SER A 250 -3.48 -23.28 -51.07
N SER A 251 -4.30 -24.26 -51.37
CA SER A 251 -4.05 -25.24 -52.39
C SER A 251 -3.62 -24.61 -53.72
N GLU A 252 -2.45 -24.97 -54.24
CA GLU A 252 -2.22 -25.51 -55.59
C GLU A 252 -0.76 -25.97 -55.72
#